data_b8d60b44994fa904e56c369828423935
#
_entry.id   b8d60b44994fa904e56c369828423935
#
_cell.length_a   1.000
_cell.length_b   1.000
_cell.length_c   1.000
_cell.angle_alpha   90.00
_cell.angle_beta   90.00
_cell.angle_gamma   90.00
#
_symmetry.space_group_name_H-M   'P 1'
#
loop_
_entity.id
_entity.type
_entity.pdbx_description
1 polymer ?
#
loop_
_entity_poly.entity_id
_entity_poly.type
_entity_poly.pdbx_seq_one_letter_code
_entity_poly.pdbx_strand_id
1 'polypeptide(L)'
;MSLGVEVVFNTIVPPGVVPFFQQLYDAGFQKGGGQLICTYFDENLLSLLPAAHIEGLYGCLDYYQDVSDPFSKTLLDHYNDRYPGQEQFTGGSECSGRYRGMKLWEFAVKEARSLRQQDVIAALDHAKLAEGPGGPAEMVPGQHHVRMTCTSRRRRTANSRS
;
A
#
# COMPACT_ATOMS: atom_id res chain seq x y z
N MET A 1 -12.95 17.76 21.25
CA MET A 1 -12.23 16.52 21.58
C MET A 1 -11.75 16.63 23.03
N SER A 2 -12.43 15.96 23.94
CA SER A 2 -12.19 16.10 25.37
C SER A 2 -11.07 15.21 25.95
N LEU A 3 -10.44 14.37 25.12
CA LEU A 3 -9.46 13.37 25.57
C LEU A 3 -7.99 13.76 25.34
N GLY A 4 -7.69 14.96 24.82
CA GLY A 4 -6.32 15.39 24.55
C GLY A 4 -5.55 14.48 23.57
N VAL A 5 -6.24 13.85 22.62
CA VAL A 5 -5.62 12.94 21.65
C VAL A 5 -4.76 13.73 20.69
N GLU A 6 -3.48 13.42 20.63
CA GLU A 6 -2.50 14.06 19.74
C GLU A 6 -2.24 13.26 18.45
N VAL A 7 -2.41 11.94 18.53
CA VAL A 7 -2.17 11.03 17.39
C VAL A 7 -3.37 10.13 17.18
N VAL A 8 -3.84 10.04 15.94
CA VAL A 8 -4.82 9.04 15.50
C VAL A 8 -4.15 8.04 14.57
N PHE A 9 -4.07 6.79 15.01
CA PHE A 9 -3.64 5.66 14.19
C PHE A 9 -4.88 4.99 13.60
N ASN A 10 -5.10 5.18 12.32
CA ASN A 10 -6.30 4.72 11.62
C ASN A 10 -6.06 3.42 10.87
N THR A 11 -6.93 2.44 11.10
CA THR A 11 -6.98 1.16 10.38
C THR A 11 -8.33 0.95 9.69
N ILE A 12 -9.17 1.98 9.60
CA ILE A 12 -10.46 1.91 8.92
C ILE A 12 -10.23 1.78 7.42
N VAL A 13 -10.93 0.83 6.81
CA VAL A 13 -10.91 0.60 5.36
C VAL A 13 -12.15 1.22 4.68
N PRO A 14 -12.14 1.43 3.35
CA PRO A 14 -13.34 1.87 2.63
C PRO A 14 -14.57 0.98 2.92
N PRO A 15 -15.79 1.56 2.95
CA PRO A 15 -16.11 2.95 2.64
C PRO A 15 -15.99 3.92 3.82
N GLY A 16 -15.72 3.45 5.03
CA GLY A 16 -15.74 4.26 6.25
C GLY A 16 -14.63 5.31 6.38
N VAL A 17 -13.54 5.16 5.65
CA VAL A 17 -12.35 6.02 5.78
C VAL A 17 -12.61 7.47 5.34
N VAL A 18 -13.34 7.68 4.25
CA VAL A 18 -13.63 9.02 3.70
C VAL A 18 -14.43 9.88 4.69
N PRO A 19 -15.61 9.44 5.19
CA PRO A 19 -16.36 10.20 6.18
C PRO A 19 -15.60 10.37 7.50
N PHE A 20 -14.77 9.43 7.89
CA PHE A 20 -13.94 9.56 9.09
C PHE A 20 -12.93 10.72 8.99
N PHE A 21 -12.21 10.83 7.89
CA PHE A 21 -11.28 11.95 7.67
C PHE A 21 -12.00 13.30 7.57
N GLN A 22 -13.18 13.31 6.93
CA GLN A 22 -14.01 14.51 6.89
C GLN A 22 -14.37 14.97 8.31
N GLN A 23 -14.86 14.06 9.16
CA GLN A 23 -15.24 14.38 10.55
C GLN A 23 -14.04 14.85 11.38
N LEU A 24 -12.87 14.25 11.20
CA LEU A 24 -11.64 14.72 11.89
C LEU A 24 -11.24 16.13 11.45
N TYR A 25 -11.35 16.42 10.18
CA TYR A 25 -11.07 17.75 9.63
C TYR A 25 -12.05 18.80 10.18
N ASP A 26 -13.36 18.50 10.13
CA ASP A 26 -14.42 19.38 10.65
C ASP A 26 -14.29 19.63 12.16
N ALA A 27 -13.83 18.60 12.89
CA ALA A 27 -13.49 18.72 14.31
C ALA A 27 -12.21 19.54 14.60
N GLY A 28 -11.48 19.98 13.55
CA GLY A 28 -10.27 20.77 13.68
C GLY A 28 -9.06 19.99 14.20
N PHE A 29 -9.03 18.67 14.08
CA PHE A 29 -7.99 17.82 14.67
C PHE A 29 -6.59 18.19 14.13
N GLN A 30 -6.39 18.24 12.81
CA GLN A 30 -5.10 18.60 12.21
C GLN A 30 -4.73 20.07 12.48
N LYS A 31 -5.73 20.97 12.45
CA LYS A 31 -5.53 22.38 12.76
C LYS A 31 -5.06 22.61 14.19
N GLY A 32 -5.49 21.73 15.10
CA GLY A 32 -5.04 21.69 16.49
C GLY A 32 -3.66 21.02 16.71
N GLY A 33 -2.95 20.65 15.65
CA GLY A 33 -1.65 19.97 15.72
C GLY A 33 -1.72 18.44 15.76
N GLY A 34 -2.90 17.86 15.65
CA GLY A 34 -3.10 16.40 15.64
C GLY A 34 -2.44 15.72 14.44
N GLN A 35 -1.83 14.57 14.66
CA GLN A 35 -1.16 13.77 13.64
C GLN A 35 -2.02 12.58 13.21
N LEU A 36 -2.10 12.35 11.90
CA LEU A 36 -2.79 11.21 11.31
C LEU A 36 -1.79 10.19 10.79
N ILE A 37 -1.96 8.94 11.19
CA ILE A 37 -1.21 7.80 10.68
C ILE A 37 -2.23 6.79 10.15
N CYS A 38 -2.02 6.29 8.94
CA CYS A 38 -2.91 5.33 8.32
C CYS A 38 -2.11 4.21 7.65
N THR A 39 -2.47 2.97 7.94
CA THR A 39 -1.83 1.78 7.35
C THR A 39 -2.46 1.36 6.02
N TYR A 40 -3.51 2.03 5.57
CA TYR A 40 -4.29 1.65 4.40
C TYR A 40 -4.67 2.90 3.58
N PHE A 41 -3.64 3.60 3.08
CA PHE A 41 -3.86 4.87 2.39
C PHE A 41 -2.81 5.08 1.29
N ASP A 42 -3.16 4.70 0.09
CA ASP A 42 -2.38 4.90 -1.12
C ASP A 42 -2.93 6.06 -1.98
N GLU A 43 -2.38 6.26 -3.16
CA GLU A 43 -2.76 7.33 -4.07
C GLU A 43 -4.24 7.23 -4.52
N ASN A 44 -4.79 6.02 -4.61
CA ASN A 44 -6.19 5.82 -4.97
C ASN A 44 -7.12 6.39 -3.90
N LEU A 45 -6.83 6.14 -2.63
CA LEU A 45 -7.61 6.68 -1.52
C LEU A 45 -7.36 8.19 -1.33
N LEU A 46 -6.11 8.65 -1.56
CA LEU A 46 -5.79 10.09 -1.52
C LEU A 46 -6.60 10.88 -2.51
N SER A 47 -6.91 10.33 -3.69
CA SER A 47 -7.69 10.99 -4.73
C SER A 47 -9.16 11.21 -4.37
N LEU A 48 -9.68 10.45 -3.39
CA LEU A 48 -11.07 10.54 -2.93
C LEU A 48 -11.32 11.67 -1.94
N LEU A 49 -10.27 12.31 -1.43
CA LEU A 49 -10.34 13.31 -0.37
C LEU A 49 -9.76 14.66 -0.79
N PRO A 50 -10.38 15.76 -0.36
CA PRO A 50 -9.76 17.07 -0.49
C PRO A 50 -8.39 17.10 0.18
N ALA A 51 -7.41 17.73 -0.47
CA ALA A 51 -6.03 17.78 0.02
C ALA A 51 -5.92 18.30 1.47
N ALA A 52 -6.78 19.25 1.85
CA ALA A 52 -6.81 19.80 3.21
C ALA A 52 -7.16 18.77 4.30
N HIS A 53 -7.96 17.76 3.96
CA HIS A 53 -8.39 16.72 4.94
C HIS A 53 -7.28 15.72 5.27
N ILE A 54 -6.28 15.63 4.41
CA ILE A 54 -5.19 14.65 4.48
C ILE A 54 -3.81 15.29 4.59
N GLU A 55 -3.77 16.61 4.80
CA GLU A 55 -2.51 17.30 4.99
C GLU A 55 -1.78 16.77 6.23
N GLY A 56 -0.49 16.48 6.07
CA GLY A 56 0.33 15.91 7.13
C GLY A 56 0.10 14.42 7.43
N LEU A 57 -0.83 13.75 6.71
CA LEU A 57 -1.06 12.32 6.86
C LEU A 57 0.22 11.52 6.60
N TYR A 58 0.52 10.58 7.49
CA TYR A 58 1.53 9.57 7.30
C TYR A 58 0.88 8.26 6.85
N GLY A 59 1.36 7.70 5.74
CA GLY A 59 1.03 6.36 5.28
C GLY A 59 2.23 5.43 5.38
N CYS A 60 1.99 4.14 5.60
CA CYS A 60 3.01 3.12 5.55
C CYS A 60 2.45 1.88 4.85
N LEU A 61 2.93 1.63 3.64
CA LEU A 61 2.50 0.54 2.77
C LEU A 61 3.70 -0.13 2.11
N ASP A 62 3.47 -1.28 1.55
CA ASP A 62 4.44 -2.06 0.79
C ASP A 62 4.69 -1.49 -0.62
N TYR A 63 3.79 -0.66 -1.13
CA TYR A 63 3.88 -0.06 -2.44
C TYR A 63 3.20 1.31 -2.47
N TYR A 64 3.86 2.25 -3.11
CA TYR A 64 3.33 3.53 -3.60
C TYR A 64 3.74 3.72 -5.04
N GLN A 65 2.95 4.42 -5.81
CA GLN A 65 3.21 4.66 -7.22
C GLN A 65 4.48 5.50 -7.47
N ASP A 66 4.89 6.31 -6.51
CA ASP A 66 6.11 7.12 -6.57
C ASP A 66 7.38 6.38 -6.13
N VAL A 67 7.29 5.07 -5.84
CA VAL A 67 8.46 4.24 -5.53
C VAL A 67 9.37 4.17 -6.75
N SER A 68 10.67 4.41 -6.52
CA SER A 68 11.62 4.65 -7.60
C SER A 68 12.32 3.39 -8.13
N ASP A 69 11.93 2.19 -7.67
CA ASP A 69 12.55 0.96 -8.15
C ASP A 69 12.23 0.70 -9.66
N PRO A 70 13.17 0.10 -10.40
CA PRO A 70 13.00 -0.10 -11.83
C PRO A 70 11.80 -0.97 -12.21
N PHE A 71 11.49 -1.99 -11.40
CA PHE A 71 10.36 -2.87 -11.64
C PHE A 71 9.03 -2.11 -11.57
N SER A 72 8.84 -1.31 -10.53
CA SER A 72 7.63 -0.49 -10.35
C SER A 72 7.45 0.51 -11.47
N LYS A 73 8.53 1.12 -11.96
CA LYS A 73 8.48 2.02 -13.12
C LYS A 73 8.01 1.29 -14.39
N THR A 74 8.61 0.15 -14.68
CA THR A 74 8.22 -0.66 -15.84
C THR A 74 6.75 -1.10 -15.74
N LEU A 75 6.29 -1.46 -14.54
CA LEU A 75 4.89 -1.82 -14.31
C LEU A 75 3.94 -0.64 -14.60
N LEU A 76 4.29 0.56 -14.14
CA LEU A 76 3.54 1.78 -14.42
C LEU A 76 3.50 2.11 -15.91
N ASP A 77 4.65 2.03 -16.60
CA ASP A 77 4.75 2.28 -18.03
C ASP A 77 3.83 1.31 -18.80
N HIS A 78 3.91 0.01 -18.51
CA HIS A 78 3.04 -0.99 -19.13
C HIS A 78 1.54 -0.74 -18.84
N TYR A 79 1.21 -0.30 -17.62
CA TYR A 79 -0.16 0.03 -17.25
C TYR A 79 -0.66 1.23 -18.05
N ASN A 80 0.12 2.30 -18.14
CA ASN A 80 -0.23 3.52 -18.86
C ASN A 80 -0.35 3.28 -20.38
N ASP A 81 0.55 2.47 -20.94
CA ASP A 81 0.49 2.05 -22.34
C ASP A 81 -0.78 1.25 -22.65
N ARG A 82 -1.17 0.38 -21.72
CA ARG A 82 -2.36 -0.49 -21.88
C ARG A 82 -3.66 0.27 -21.72
N TYR A 83 -3.67 1.31 -20.89
CA TYR A 83 -4.86 2.09 -20.53
C TYR A 83 -4.62 3.59 -20.72
N PRO A 84 -4.38 4.03 -21.99
CA PRO A 84 -4.11 5.44 -22.26
C PRO A 84 -5.37 6.29 -21.99
N GLY A 85 -5.16 7.48 -21.43
CA GLY A 85 -6.24 8.44 -21.16
C GLY A 85 -7.06 8.16 -19.89
N GLN A 86 -6.71 7.16 -19.10
CA GLN A 86 -7.24 6.95 -17.75
C GLN A 86 -6.48 7.78 -16.73
N GLU A 87 -7.07 7.95 -15.54
CA GLU A 87 -6.31 8.43 -14.39
C GLU A 87 -5.12 7.49 -14.16
N GLN A 88 -3.94 8.08 -13.98
CA GLN A 88 -2.68 7.33 -13.91
C GLN A 88 -2.48 6.68 -12.54
N PHE A 89 -3.47 5.91 -12.11
CA PHE A 89 -3.37 5.12 -10.90
C PHE A 89 -3.32 3.63 -11.24
N THR A 90 -2.26 2.99 -10.82
CA THR A 90 -2.25 1.53 -10.70
C THR A 90 -3.19 1.12 -9.57
N GLY A 91 -3.53 -0.15 -9.46
CA GLY A 91 -4.38 -0.64 -8.36
C GLY A 91 -3.78 -0.49 -6.95
N GLY A 92 -2.72 0.31 -6.78
CA GLY A 92 -2.09 0.59 -5.49
C GLY A 92 -1.50 -0.64 -4.80
N SER A 93 -1.41 -0.59 -3.47
CA SER A 93 -0.87 -1.67 -2.66
C SER A 93 -1.69 -2.96 -2.72
N GLU A 94 -2.98 -2.89 -2.99
CA GLU A 94 -3.79 -4.10 -3.21
C GLU A 94 -3.39 -4.85 -4.47
N CYS A 95 -3.14 -4.14 -5.56
CA CYS A 95 -2.67 -4.74 -6.80
C CYS A 95 -1.28 -5.36 -6.63
N SER A 96 -0.36 -4.65 -5.98
CA SER A 96 0.99 -5.14 -5.72
C SER A 96 0.98 -6.39 -4.84
N GLY A 97 0.13 -6.44 -3.84
CA GLY A 97 -0.08 -7.60 -2.97
C GLY A 97 -0.56 -8.83 -3.75
N ARG A 98 -1.55 -8.64 -4.63
CA ARG A 98 -2.06 -9.72 -5.51
C ARG A 98 -0.99 -10.20 -6.49
N TYR A 99 -0.25 -9.28 -7.12
CA TYR A 99 0.85 -9.63 -8.02
C TYR A 99 1.88 -10.51 -7.31
N ARG A 100 2.37 -10.08 -6.13
CA ARG A 100 3.33 -10.86 -5.34
C ARG A 100 2.78 -12.21 -4.93
N GLY A 101 1.54 -12.25 -4.43
CA GLY A 101 0.88 -13.49 -4.04
C GLY A 101 0.82 -14.51 -5.17
N MET A 102 0.43 -14.07 -6.38
CA MET A 102 0.38 -14.94 -7.55
C MET A 102 1.78 -15.41 -7.99
N LYS A 103 2.79 -14.56 -7.90
CA LYS A 103 4.17 -14.94 -8.25
C LYS A 103 4.81 -15.90 -7.24
N LEU A 104 4.54 -15.74 -5.95
CA LEU A 104 4.97 -16.69 -4.93
C LEU A 104 4.26 -18.03 -5.08
N TRP A 105 2.97 -18.01 -5.41
CA TRP A 105 2.23 -19.24 -5.73
C TRP A 105 2.77 -19.92 -6.99
N GLU A 106 3.05 -19.19 -8.07
CA GLU A 106 3.68 -19.71 -9.28
C GLU A 106 5.02 -20.38 -8.95
N PHE A 107 5.84 -19.74 -8.12
CA PHE A 107 7.10 -20.33 -7.64
C PHE A 107 6.84 -21.68 -6.93
N ALA A 108 5.91 -21.69 -5.98
CA ALA A 108 5.62 -22.89 -5.19
C ALA A 108 5.09 -24.05 -6.03
N VAL A 109 4.23 -23.78 -7.02
CA VAL A 109 3.73 -24.82 -7.96
C VAL A 109 4.86 -25.39 -8.79
N LYS A 110 5.77 -24.56 -9.29
CA LYS A 110 6.94 -25.01 -10.06
C LYS A 110 7.90 -25.84 -9.22
N GLU A 111 8.14 -25.44 -8.00
CA GLU A 111 9.01 -26.13 -7.04
C GLU A 111 8.40 -27.49 -6.65
N ALA A 112 7.13 -27.50 -6.27
CA ALA A 112 6.40 -28.70 -5.89
C ALA A 112 6.19 -29.67 -7.08
N ARG A 113 6.22 -29.20 -8.31
CA ARG A 113 5.80 -29.94 -9.53
C ARG A 113 4.43 -30.60 -9.37
N SER A 114 3.55 -29.96 -8.63
CA SER A 114 2.26 -30.48 -8.21
C SER A 114 1.26 -29.33 -8.03
N LEU A 115 -0.02 -29.61 -8.24
CA LEU A 115 -1.13 -28.71 -7.90
C LEU A 115 -1.86 -29.16 -6.62
N ARG A 116 -1.39 -30.24 -5.99
CA ARG A 116 -1.99 -30.68 -4.72
C ARG A 116 -1.71 -29.64 -3.64
N GLN A 117 -2.76 -29.25 -2.93
CA GLN A 117 -2.71 -28.20 -1.93
C GLN A 117 -1.54 -28.36 -0.93
N GLN A 118 -1.34 -29.54 -0.38
CA GLN A 118 -0.31 -29.79 0.64
C GLN A 118 1.10 -29.65 0.08
N ASP A 119 1.32 -30.09 -1.17
CA ASP A 119 2.62 -29.98 -1.84
C ASP A 119 2.96 -28.50 -2.10
N VAL A 120 1.98 -27.72 -2.55
CA VAL A 120 2.14 -26.28 -2.80
C VAL A 120 2.35 -25.52 -1.50
N ILE A 121 1.63 -25.85 -0.43
CA ILE A 121 1.82 -25.21 0.90
C ILE A 121 3.24 -25.46 1.41
N ALA A 122 3.74 -26.69 1.31
CA ALA A 122 5.10 -27.01 1.72
C ALA A 122 6.16 -26.24 0.91
N ALA A 123 5.95 -26.13 -0.41
CA ALA A 123 6.86 -25.41 -1.29
C ALA A 123 6.80 -23.87 -1.10
N LEU A 124 5.65 -23.33 -0.65
CA LEU A 124 5.53 -21.91 -0.33
C LEU A 124 6.52 -21.45 0.74
N ASP A 125 6.87 -22.28 1.70
CA ASP A 125 7.84 -21.94 2.75
C ASP A 125 9.22 -21.54 2.20
N HIS A 126 9.52 -21.88 0.97
CA HIS A 126 10.76 -21.54 0.26
C HIS A 126 10.57 -20.50 -0.83
N ALA A 127 9.35 -20.00 -1.02
CA ALA A 127 9.03 -19.13 -2.13
C ALA A 127 9.67 -17.75 -1.95
N LYS A 128 10.31 -17.29 -3.03
CA LYS A 128 11.00 -16.00 -3.11
C LYS A 128 10.68 -15.29 -4.40
N LEU A 129 10.66 -13.98 -4.33
CA LEU A 129 10.52 -13.07 -5.45
C LEU A 129 11.68 -12.08 -5.37
N ALA A 130 12.64 -12.17 -6.30
CA ALA A 130 13.83 -11.33 -6.30
C ALA A 130 13.49 -9.86 -6.58
N GLU A 131 12.45 -9.63 -7.38
CA GLU A 131 11.97 -8.30 -7.76
C GLU A 131 10.45 -8.31 -7.90
N GLY A 132 9.83 -7.18 -7.65
CA GLY A 132 8.38 -7.01 -7.76
C GLY A 132 7.98 -5.58 -7.40
N PRO A 133 6.69 -5.25 -7.46
CA PRO A 133 6.22 -3.92 -7.07
C PRO A 133 6.64 -3.61 -5.63
N GLY A 134 7.38 -2.51 -5.43
CA GLY A 134 7.91 -2.14 -4.12
C GLY A 134 9.13 -2.95 -3.66
N GLY A 135 9.71 -3.80 -4.52
CA GLY A 135 10.93 -4.56 -4.26
C GLY A 135 10.73 -6.07 -4.01
N PRO A 136 11.76 -6.73 -3.48
CA PRO A 136 11.75 -8.17 -3.26
C PRO A 136 10.76 -8.60 -2.18
N ALA A 137 10.37 -9.88 -2.23
CA ALA A 137 9.52 -10.50 -1.23
C ALA A 137 9.92 -11.96 -1.00
N GLU A 138 9.77 -12.45 0.22
CA GLU A 138 10.03 -13.85 0.55
C GLU A 138 9.03 -14.36 1.59
N MET A 139 8.67 -15.64 1.49
CA MET A 139 7.87 -16.27 2.53
C MET A 139 8.70 -16.48 3.79
N VAL A 140 8.08 -16.31 4.95
CA VAL A 140 8.68 -16.67 6.24
C VAL A 140 8.31 -18.11 6.54
N PRO A 141 9.28 -19.04 6.55
CA PRO A 141 9.00 -20.47 6.71
C PRO A 141 8.16 -20.77 7.96
N GLY A 142 7.13 -21.60 7.80
CA GLY A 142 6.24 -22.02 8.88
C GLY A 142 5.27 -20.96 9.40
N GLN A 143 5.29 -19.73 8.89
CA GLN A 143 4.45 -18.63 9.38
C GLN A 143 3.35 -18.21 8.40
N HIS A 144 3.40 -18.65 7.16
CA HIS A 144 2.48 -18.24 6.09
C HIS A 144 2.38 -16.71 5.91
N HIS A 145 3.45 -15.99 6.21
CA HIS A 145 3.58 -14.55 6.04
C HIS A 145 4.67 -14.22 5.04
N VAL A 146 4.51 -13.08 4.37
CA VAL A 146 5.51 -12.55 3.45
C VAL A 146 6.32 -11.47 4.15
N ARG A 147 7.65 -11.58 4.08
CA ARG A 147 8.57 -10.51 4.41
C ARG A 147 8.78 -9.64 3.16
N MET A 148 8.57 -8.36 3.28
CA MET A 148 8.72 -7.38 2.21
C MET A 148 9.12 -6.01 2.76
N THR A 149 9.55 -5.11 1.89
CA THR A 149 9.84 -3.73 2.25
C THR A 149 8.54 -2.98 2.47
N CYS A 150 8.46 -2.18 3.55
CA CYS A 150 7.43 -1.18 3.75
C CYS A 150 8.03 0.22 3.57
N THR A 151 7.29 1.08 2.91
CA THR A 151 7.68 2.46 2.66
C THR A 151 6.74 3.40 3.40
N SER A 152 7.30 4.36 4.15
CA SER A 152 6.51 5.43 4.75
C SER A 152 6.50 6.66 3.85
N ARG A 153 5.35 7.31 3.76
CA ARG A 153 5.14 8.56 3.03
C ARG A 153 4.38 9.56 3.90
N ARG A 154 4.70 10.83 3.71
CA ARG A 154 3.95 11.93 4.32
C ARG A 154 3.34 12.79 3.22
N ARG A 155 2.03 13.00 3.30
CA ARG A 155 1.33 13.93 2.42
C ARG A 155 1.74 15.38 2.74
N ARG A 156 2.19 16.11 1.71
CA ARG A 156 2.50 17.54 1.78
C ARG A 156 1.76 18.27 0.67
N THR A 157 1.23 19.44 0.94
CA THR A 157 0.76 20.35 -0.11
C THR A 157 1.93 21.01 -0.82
N ALA A 158 1.72 21.39 -2.08
CA ALA A 158 2.78 21.98 -2.93
C ALA A 158 3.39 23.29 -2.36
N ASN A 159 2.72 23.95 -1.39
CA ASN A 159 3.15 25.21 -0.81
C ASN A 159 4.00 25.08 0.49
N SER A 160 4.33 23.88 0.94
CA SER A 160 5.12 23.67 2.17
C SER A 160 6.64 23.58 1.91
N ARG A 161 7.13 24.20 0.84
CA ARG A 161 8.57 24.43 0.64
C ARG A 161 8.92 25.79 1.23
N SER A 162 9.29 25.83 2.48
CA SER A 162 10.04 26.91 3.11
C SER A 162 11.17 26.30 3.94
#